data_25ce32ffb686e09f247184c9e7d1dc0c
#
_entry.id   25ce32ffb686e09f247184c9e7d1dc0c
#
_cell.length_a   1.000
_cell.length_b   1.000
_cell.length_c   1.000
_cell.angle_alpha   90.00
_cell.angle_beta   90.00
_cell.angle_gamma   90.00
#
_symmetry.space_group_name_H-M   'P 1'
#
loop_
_entity.id
_entity.type
_entity.pdbx_description
1 polymer ?
#
loop_
_entity_poly.entity_id
_entity_poly.type
_entity_poly.pdbx_seq_one_letter_code
_entity_poly.pdbx_strand_id
1 'polypeptide(L)'
;MKLAKNLERLGTETAFSVLAEAKKLEAQGKEMIHLGLGQPDFKTPKHIADAAKKAIDDGHHGYVLANGTLECREAVSRKIKTLYKKEISPERVMIMPGGKPTMFFAISMIGEPGSEIIHPTPGFPIYESMINYTGAQAVPYDLTEDKDLQFDPEKILSLITDKTRLLILINPNNPTGSFVEKSKIDFLAEGLKK
;
A
#
# COMPACT_ATOMS: atom_id res chain seq x y z
N MET A 1 18.51 19.67 -18.69
CA MET A 1 17.91 19.80 -17.34
C MET A 1 18.54 18.74 -16.46
N LYS A 2 19.02 19.07 -15.25
CA LYS A 2 19.63 18.09 -14.33
C LYS A 2 18.58 17.68 -13.31
N LEU A 3 18.24 16.39 -13.26
CA LEU A 3 17.29 15.82 -12.30
C LEU A 3 17.95 15.64 -10.93
N ALA A 4 17.13 15.49 -9.90
CA ALA A 4 17.62 15.18 -8.56
C ALA A 4 18.19 13.75 -8.51
N LYS A 5 19.31 13.55 -7.82
CA LYS A 5 20.02 12.26 -7.75
C LYS A 5 19.20 11.12 -7.15
N ASN A 6 18.27 11.42 -6.25
CA ASN A 6 17.41 10.41 -5.65
C ASN A 6 16.43 9.76 -6.65
N LEU A 7 16.13 10.42 -7.77
CA LEU A 7 15.31 9.83 -8.84
C LEU A 7 16.00 8.64 -9.53
N GLU A 8 17.33 8.57 -9.50
CA GLU A 8 18.11 7.45 -10.04
C GLU A 8 17.91 6.15 -9.23
N ARG A 9 17.43 6.27 -8.00
CA ARG A 9 17.15 5.14 -7.11
C ARG A 9 15.71 4.62 -7.17
N LEU A 10 14.83 5.30 -7.92
CA LEU A 10 13.46 4.82 -8.11
C LEU A 10 13.44 3.54 -8.96
N GLY A 11 12.78 2.52 -8.46
CA GLY A 11 12.40 1.35 -9.24
C GLY A 11 11.22 1.66 -10.17
N THR A 12 11.05 0.83 -11.19
CA THR A 12 9.91 0.91 -12.10
C THR A 12 8.86 -0.14 -11.77
N GLU A 13 7.59 0.24 -11.84
CA GLU A 13 6.47 -0.70 -11.77
C GLU A 13 6.31 -1.37 -13.15
N THR A 14 6.91 -2.55 -13.31
CA THR A 14 6.99 -3.26 -14.60
C THR A 14 5.63 -3.70 -15.14
N ALA A 15 4.61 -3.85 -14.29
CA ALA A 15 3.27 -4.27 -14.69
C ALA A 15 2.65 -3.37 -15.77
N PHE A 16 2.87 -2.06 -15.71
CA PHE A 16 2.36 -1.13 -16.72
C PHE A 16 3.14 -1.20 -18.04
N SER A 17 4.44 -1.45 -18.00
CA SER A 17 5.23 -1.64 -19.22
C SER A 17 4.86 -2.95 -19.92
N VAL A 18 4.62 -4.03 -19.17
CA VAL A 18 4.11 -5.30 -19.68
C VAL A 18 2.72 -5.12 -20.31
N LEU A 19 1.81 -4.39 -19.65
CA LEU A 19 0.49 -4.08 -20.23
C LEU A 19 0.60 -3.31 -21.55
N ALA A 20 1.49 -2.31 -21.64
CA ALA A 20 1.71 -1.55 -22.85
C ALA A 20 2.22 -2.43 -24.00
N GLU A 21 3.12 -3.38 -23.71
CA GLU A 21 3.61 -4.33 -24.70
C GLU A 21 2.53 -5.33 -25.14
N ALA A 22 1.74 -5.85 -24.21
CA ALA A 22 0.60 -6.71 -24.51
C ALA A 22 -0.39 -6.02 -25.45
N LYS A 23 -0.72 -4.75 -25.20
CA LYS A 23 -1.60 -3.97 -26.09
C LYS A 23 -1.04 -3.78 -27.49
N LYS A 24 0.28 -3.65 -27.65
CA LYS A 24 0.89 -3.60 -28.99
C LYS A 24 0.74 -4.92 -29.74
N LEU A 25 0.85 -6.05 -29.03
CA LEU A 25 0.67 -7.37 -29.63
C LEU A 25 -0.81 -7.62 -30.02
N GLU A 26 -1.76 -7.18 -29.20
CA GLU A 26 -3.18 -7.20 -29.52
C GLU A 26 -3.51 -6.40 -30.78
N ALA A 27 -2.91 -5.20 -30.92
CA ALA A 27 -3.06 -4.38 -32.11
C ALA A 27 -2.52 -5.05 -33.39
N GLN A 28 -1.64 -6.05 -33.25
CA GLN A 28 -1.14 -6.90 -34.32
C GLN A 28 -2.00 -8.16 -34.58
N GLY A 29 -3.14 -8.28 -33.87
CA GLY A 29 -4.06 -9.43 -34.01
C GLY A 29 -3.69 -10.64 -33.17
N LYS A 30 -2.76 -10.54 -32.20
CA LYS A 30 -2.45 -11.64 -31.27
C LYS A 30 -3.47 -11.65 -30.13
N GLU A 31 -3.95 -12.83 -29.80
CA GLU A 31 -4.77 -13.06 -28.61
C GLU A 31 -3.89 -13.03 -27.36
N MET A 32 -4.25 -12.20 -26.37
CA MET A 32 -3.47 -12.01 -25.14
C MET A 32 -4.32 -12.35 -23.91
N ILE A 33 -3.73 -13.07 -22.97
CA ILE A 33 -4.31 -13.33 -21.65
C ILE A 33 -3.64 -12.40 -20.65
N HIS A 34 -4.39 -11.45 -20.08
CA HIS A 34 -3.89 -10.43 -19.17
C HIS A 34 -3.89 -10.91 -17.71
N LEU A 35 -2.72 -11.28 -17.19
CA LEU A 35 -2.51 -11.64 -15.78
C LEU A 35 -1.58 -10.66 -15.04
N GLY A 36 -1.14 -9.58 -15.70
CA GLY A 36 -0.14 -8.66 -15.17
C GLY A 36 -0.69 -7.57 -14.25
N LEU A 37 -1.99 -7.26 -14.32
CA LEU A 37 -2.64 -6.23 -13.51
C LEU A 37 -3.85 -6.82 -12.78
N GLY A 38 -3.82 -6.74 -11.45
CA GLY A 38 -4.96 -7.12 -10.60
C GLY A 38 -6.02 -6.01 -10.59
N GLN A 39 -6.97 -6.08 -11.52
CA GLN A 39 -8.09 -5.16 -11.59
C GLN A 39 -9.40 -5.94 -11.43
N PRO A 40 -10.35 -5.50 -10.55
CA PRO A 40 -11.67 -6.10 -10.48
C PRO A 40 -12.39 -6.05 -11.82
N ASP A 41 -13.02 -7.16 -12.23
CA ASP A 41 -13.81 -7.28 -13.45
C ASP A 41 -15.26 -6.82 -13.28
N PHE A 42 -15.71 -6.59 -12.06
CA PHE A 42 -17.03 -6.06 -11.74
C PHE A 42 -17.03 -4.53 -11.60
N LYS A 43 -18.16 -3.91 -11.91
CA LYS A 43 -18.36 -2.47 -11.86
C LYS A 43 -18.47 -1.98 -10.40
N THR A 44 -18.19 -0.69 -10.20
CA THR A 44 -18.52 -0.01 -8.94
C THR A 44 -19.99 -0.25 -8.57
N PRO A 45 -20.31 -0.66 -7.34
CA PRO A 45 -21.70 -0.85 -6.91
C PRO A 45 -22.57 0.38 -7.20
N LYS A 46 -23.78 0.13 -7.70
CA LYS A 46 -24.65 1.19 -8.20
C LYS A 46 -24.89 2.32 -7.18
N HIS A 47 -25.13 1.99 -5.92
CA HIS A 47 -25.36 2.99 -4.86
C HIS A 47 -24.15 3.91 -4.62
N ILE A 48 -22.92 3.40 -4.79
CA ILE A 48 -21.70 4.20 -4.67
C ILE A 48 -21.56 5.13 -5.86
N ALA A 49 -21.78 4.60 -7.07
CA ALA A 49 -21.72 5.38 -8.31
C ALA A 49 -22.79 6.49 -8.33
N ASP A 50 -24.00 6.18 -7.87
CA ASP A 50 -25.10 7.16 -7.81
C ASP A 50 -24.82 8.25 -6.76
N ALA A 51 -24.23 7.89 -5.59
CA ALA A 51 -23.83 8.87 -4.60
C ALA A 51 -22.76 9.85 -5.13
N ALA A 52 -21.78 9.34 -5.91
CA ALA A 52 -20.76 10.19 -6.51
C ALA A 52 -21.35 11.16 -7.55
N LYS A 53 -22.26 10.68 -8.41
CA LYS A 53 -22.98 11.52 -9.38
C LYS A 53 -23.80 12.60 -8.68
N LYS A 54 -24.56 12.19 -7.65
CA LYS A 54 -25.36 13.13 -6.88
C LYS A 54 -24.49 14.20 -6.22
N ALA A 55 -23.34 13.86 -5.67
CA ALA A 55 -22.45 14.83 -5.06
C ALA A 55 -21.94 15.88 -6.07
N ILE A 56 -21.68 15.47 -7.31
CA ILE A 56 -21.32 16.39 -8.40
C ILE A 56 -22.50 17.30 -8.74
N ASP A 57 -23.72 16.74 -8.92
CA ASP A 57 -24.95 17.48 -9.26
C ASP A 57 -25.32 18.48 -8.15
N ASP A 58 -25.09 18.11 -6.88
CA ASP A 58 -25.32 18.97 -5.71
C ASP A 58 -24.23 20.06 -5.55
N GLY A 59 -23.19 20.09 -6.39
CA GLY A 59 -22.14 21.10 -6.36
C GLY A 59 -21.01 20.84 -5.35
N HIS A 60 -20.86 19.61 -4.86
CA HIS A 60 -19.77 19.22 -3.94
C HIS A 60 -18.44 19.00 -4.68
N HIS A 61 -17.95 20.03 -5.38
CA HIS A 61 -16.70 20.00 -6.14
C HIS A 61 -15.76 21.18 -5.82
N GLY A 62 -16.01 21.91 -4.72
CA GLY A 62 -15.18 22.99 -4.23
C GLY A 62 -14.00 22.51 -3.37
N TYR A 63 -13.23 23.47 -2.86
CA TYR A 63 -12.15 23.20 -1.92
C TYR A 63 -12.68 22.60 -0.61
N VAL A 64 -11.93 21.65 -0.06
CA VAL A 64 -12.15 21.02 1.24
C VAL A 64 -10.89 21.09 2.08
N LEU A 65 -10.96 20.68 3.36
CA LEU A 65 -9.79 20.57 4.22
C LEU A 65 -8.78 19.56 3.64
N ALA A 66 -7.50 19.80 3.87
CA ALA A 66 -6.41 18.97 3.33
C ALA A 66 -6.49 17.49 3.77
N ASN A 67 -7.07 17.21 4.93
CA ASN A 67 -7.28 15.85 5.44
C ASN A 67 -8.62 15.21 5.00
N GLY A 68 -9.36 15.87 4.12
CA GLY A 68 -10.67 15.42 3.63
C GLY A 68 -11.87 15.98 4.41
N THR A 69 -13.07 15.77 3.86
CA THR A 69 -14.30 16.24 4.50
C THR A 69 -14.54 15.56 5.85
N LEU A 70 -15.16 16.26 6.79
CA LEU A 70 -15.43 15.71 8.11
C LEU A 70 -16.34 14.49 8.04
N GLU A 71 -17.36 14.52 7.20
CA GLU A 71 -18.32 13.44 7.02
C GLU A 71 -17.64 12.14 6.55
N CYS A 72 -16.67 12.23 5.63
CA CYS A 72 -15.90 11.08 5.17
C CYS A 72 -15.00 10.53 6.29
N ARG A 73 -14.31 11.39 7.01
CA ARG A 73 -13.44 11.01 8.14
C ARG A 73 -14.23 10.36 9.28
N GLU A 74 -15.41 10.89 9.61
CA GLU A 74 -16.33 10.28 10.56
C GLU A 74 -16.85 8.92 10.08
N ALA A 75 -17.15 8.77 8.78
CA ALA A 75 -17.56 7.49 8.22
C ALA A 75 -16.48 6.43 8.38
N VAL A 76 -15.20 6.78 8.18
CA VAL A 76 -14.05 5.90 8.45
C VAL A 76 -13.98 5.54 9.93
N SER A 77 -14.11 6.52 10.84
CA SER A 77 -14.09 6.27 12.29
C SER A 77 -15.21 5.33 12.72
N ARG A 78 -16.44 5.53 12.21
CA ARG A 78 -17.58 4.61 12.44
C ARG A 78 -17.30 3.20 11.92
N LYS A 79 -16.70 3.08 10.73
CA LYS A 79 -16.34 1.77 10.14
C LYS A 79 -15.32 1.03 10.99
N ILE A 80 -14.28 1.69 11.47
CA ILE A 80 -13.26 1.12 12.35
C ILE A 80 -13.89 0.66 13.68
N LYS A 81 -14.75 1.49 14.28
CA LYS A 81 -15.48 1.12 15.49
C LYS A 81 -16.34 -0.15 15.27
N THR A 82 -17.03 -0.23 14.15
CA THR A 82 -17.89 -1.38 13.82
C THR A 82 -17.07 -2.67 13.61
N LEU A 83 -15.99 -2.61 12.84
CA LEU A 83 -15.19 -3.77 12.46
C LEU A 83 -14.26 -4.24 13.57
N TYR A 84 -13.55 -3.31 14.20
CA TYR A 84 -12.44 -3.62 15.11
C TYR A 84 -12.74 -3.31 16.57
N LYS A 85 -13.94 -2.77 16.88
CA LYS A 85 -14.33 -2.34 18.23
C LYS A 85 -13.34 -1.33 18.85
N LYS A 86 -12.69 -0.54 17.98
CA LYS A 86 -11.72 0.51 18.36
C LYS A 86 -12.31 1.88 18.06
N GLU A 87 -12.19 2.78 19.01
CA GLU A 87 -12.56 4.19 18.80
C GLU A 87 -11.34 4.98 18.34
N ILE A 88 -11.50 5.67 17.22
CA ILE A 88 -10.53 6.64 16.72
C ILE A 88 -11.25 7.97 16.45
N SER A 89 -10.60 9.07 16.81
CA SER A 89 -11.10 10.39 16.47
C SER A 89 -11.03 10.62 14.96
N PRO A 90 -12.01 11.26 14.31
CA PRO A 90 -11.91 11.72 12.94
C PRO A 90 -10.68 12.62 12.66
N GLU A 91 -10.13 13.27 13.68
CA GLU A 91 -8.88 14.05 13.58
C GLU A 91 -7.64 13.18 13.28
N ARG A 92 -7.73 11.88 13.52
CA ARG A 92 -6.68 10.90 13.20
C ARG A 92 -6.87 10.23 11.84
N VAL A 93 -7.82 10.70 11.05
CA VAL A 93 -8.14 10.18 9.73
C VAL A 93 -7.75 11.20 8.67
N MET A 94 -7.00 10.77 7.68
CA MET A 94 -6.68 11.55 6.49
C MET A 94 -7.13 10.76 5.25
N ILE A 95 -7.86 11.45 4.37
CA ILE A 95 -8.29 10.89 3.09
C ILE A 95 -7.28 11.29 2.02
N MET A 96 -6.73 10.30 1.34
CA MET A 96 -5.71 10.49 0.31
C MET A 96 -6.24 10.07 -1.08
N PRO A 97 -5.77 10.69 -2.16
CA PRO A 97 -6.18 10.34 -3.53
C PRO A 97 -5.48 9.04 -4.00
N GLY A 98 -5.85 7.92 -3.39
CA GLY A 98 -5.28 6.60 -3.66
C GLY A 98 -4.22 6.16 -2.66
N GLY A 99 -3.83 4.87 -2.72
CA GLY A 99 -2.88 4.27 -1.78
C GLY A 99 -1.42 4.66 -2.03
N LYS A 100 -1.02 4.88 -3.30
CA LYS A 100 0.38 5.21 -3.63
C LYS A 100 0.88 6.50 -2.97
N PRO A 101 0.14 7.63 -3.00
CA PRO A 101 0.54 8.82 -2.25
C PRO A 101 0.67 8.59 -0.74
N THR A 102 -0.22 7.77 -0.16
CA THR A 102 -0.14 7.41 1.27
C THR A 102 1.18 6.72 1.60
N MET A 103 1.57 5.72 0.80
CA MET A 103 2.83 4.99 0.96
C MET A 103 4.03 5.90 0.74
N PHE A 104 3.98 6.75 -0.30
CA PHE A 104 5.02 7.74 -0.59
C PHE A 104 5.28 8.64 0.61
N PHE A 105 4.25 9.26 1.16
CA PHE A 105 4.41 10.17 2.29
C PHE A 105 4.83 9.43 3.57
N ALA A 106 4.23 8.29 3.89
CA ALA A 106 4.57 7.52 5.08
C ALA A 106 6.05 7.10 5.08
N ILE A 107 6.56 6.58 3.96
CA ILE A 107 7.97 6.19 3.83
C ILE A 107 8.89 7.41 3.83
N SER A 108 8.51 8.50 3.13
CA SER A 108 9.31 9.72 3.07
C SER A 108 9.43 10.45 4.42
N MET A 109 8.45 10.30 5.29
CA MET A 109 8.48 10.89 6.64
C MET A 109 9.47 10.19 7.60
N ILE A 110 9.82 8.95 7.30
CA ILE A 110 10.58 8.07 8.21
C ILE A 110 11.91 7.64 7.60
N GLY A 111 11.94 7.43 6.27
CA GLY A 111 13.12 6.94 5.57
C GLY A 111 14.16 8.03 5.33
N GLU A 112 15.40 7.75 5.71
CA GLU A 112 16.58 8.59 5.46
C GLU A 112 17.84 7.73 5.31
N PRO A 113 18.94 8.26 4.75
CA PRO A 113 20.21 7.54 4.72
C PRO A 113 20.64 7.07 6.10
N GLY A 114 20.93 5.77 6.22
CA GLY A 114 21.32 5.12 7.49
C GLY A 114 20.17 4.53 8.29
N SER A 115 18.91 4.76 7.90
CA SER A 115 17.75 4.06 8.46
C SER A 115 17.44 2.77 7.68
N GLU A 116 16.73 1.85 8.32
CA GLU A 116 16.27 0.58 7.76
C GLU A 116 14.75 0.50 7.78
N ILE A 117 14.18 -0.02 6.68
CA ILE A 117 12.75 -0.25 6.55
C ILE A 117 12.52 -1.69 6.13
N ILE A 118 11.79 -2.44 6.96
CA ILE A 118 11.48 -3.85 6.74
C ILE A 118 10.21 -3.94 5.89
N HIS A 119 10.24 -4.75 4.82
CA HIS A 119 9.13 -4.89 3.88
C HIS A 119 8.98 -6.33 3.36
N PRO A 120 7.77 -6.75 2.88
CA PRO A 120 7.57 -8.10 2.34
C PRO A 120 8.20 -8.28 0.96
N THR A 121 8.68 -9.51 0.69
CA THR A 121 9.01 -9.96 -0.66
C THR A 121 8.49 -11.40 -0.89
N PRO A 122 7.69 -11.67 -1.96
CA PRO A 122 7.16 -10.68 -2.89
C PRO A 122 6.22 -9.67 -2.24
N GLY A 123 6.28 -8.42 -2.70
CA GLY A 123 5.46 -7.31 -2.21
C GLY A 123 5.11 -6.33 -3.32
N PHE A 124 4.30 -5.33 -3.01
CA PHE A 124 3.97 -4.30 -3.99
C PHE A 124 5.21 -3.43 -4.28
N PRO A 125 5.65 -3.32 -5.54
CA PRO A 125 6.95 -2.75 -5.91
C PRO A 125 7.22 -1.32 -5.43
N ILE A 126 6.17 -0.56 -5.13
CA ILE A 126 6.32 0.83 -4.66
C ILE A 126 7.03 0.92 -3.31
N TYR A 127 6.92 -0.09 -2.45
CA TYR A 127 7.57 -0.05 -1.13
C TYR A 127 9.09 0.02 -1.28
N GLU A 128 9.69 -0.95 -1.95
CA GLU A 128 11.14 -0.98 -2.16
C GLU A 128 11.62 0.25 -2.95
N SER A 129 10.89 0.62 -4.01
CA SER A 129 11.19 1.82 -4.81
C SER A 129 11.24 3.08 -3.96
N MET A 130 10.26 3.27 -3.07
CA MET A 130 10.21 4.45 -2.20
C MET A 130 11.25 4.41 -1.09
N ILE A 131 11.54 3.24 -0.51
CA ILE A 131 12.61 3.08 0.46
C ILE A 131 13.93 3.51 -0.18
N ASN A 132 14.25 2.97 -1.34
CA ASN A 132 15.47 3.32 -2.10
C ASN A 132 15.52 4.80 -2.46
N TYR A 133 14.38 5.41 -2.85
CA TYR A 133 14.30 6.84 -3.13
C TYR A 133 14.73 7.70 -1.95
N THR A 134 14.33 7.35 -0.72
CA THR A 134 14.73 8.11 0.48
C THR A 134 16.21 7.94 0.84
N GLY A 135 16.85 6.88 0.35
CA GLY A 135 18.21 6.50 0.72
C GLY A 135 18.29 5.58 1.95
N ALA A 136 17.13 5.19 2.50
CA ALA A 136 17.06 4.15 3.51
C ALA A 136 17.43 2.79 2.93
N GLN A 137 17.83 1.86 3.79
CA GLN A 137 18.09 0.47 3.42
C GLN A 137 16.78 -0.32 3.42
N ALA A 138 16.44 -0.94 2.29
CA ALA A 138 15.35 -1.90 2.21
C ALA A 138 15.80 -3.23 2.82
N VAL A 139 15.04 -3.73 3.81
CA VAL A 139 15.29 -5.00 4.50
C VAL A 139 14.11 -5.93 4.22
N PRO A 140 14.25 -6.89 3.26
CA PRO A 140 13.15 -7.77 2.91
C PRO A 140 12.92 -8.86 3.95
N TYR A 141 11.64 -9.23 4.18
CA TYR A 141 11.27 -10.51 4.74
C TYR A 141 10.54 -11.36 3.70
N ASP A 142 10.97 -12.62 3.58
CA ASP A 142 10.50 -13.49 2.51
C ASP A 142 9.16 -14.14 2.86
N LEU A 143 8.25 -14.13 1.89
CA LEU A 143 7.02 -14.92 1.88
C LEU A 143 7.25 -16.11 0.96
N THR A 144 7.42 -17.30 1.52
CA THR A 144 7.80 -18.51 0.78
C THR A 144 6.64 -19.49 0.63
N GLU A 145 6.62 -20.27 -0.45
CA GLU A 145 5.53 -21.21 -0.75
C GLU A 145 5.41 -22.32 0.31
N ASP A 146 6.53 -22.77 0.89
CA ASP A 146 6.57 -23.75 1.98
C ASP A 146 5.89 -23.29 3.26
N LYS A 147 5.61 -21.97 3.37
CA LYS A 147 4.89 -21.32 4.47
C LYS A 147 3.56 -20.71 4.02
N ASP A 148 2.96 -21.21 2.95
CA ASP A 148 1.70 -20.68 2.37
C ASP A 148 1.78 -19.18 2.07
N LEU A 149 2.95 -18.67 1.72
CA LEU A 149 3.23 -17.26 1.50
C LEU A 149 2.87 -16.36 2.69
N GLN A 150 2.93 -16.90 3.90
CA GLN A 150 2.75 -16.15 5.15
C GLN A 150 4.12 -15.75 5.71
N PHE A 151 4.15 -14.66 6.44
CA PHE A 151 5.37 -14.25 7.14
C PHE A 151 5.62 -15.11 8.40
N ASP A 152 6.90 -15.18 8.75
CA ASP A 152 7.38 -15.76 10.01
C ASP A 152 7.66 -14.61 10.98
N PRO A 153 6.91 -14.48 12.09
CA PRO A 153 7.07 -13.35 12.99
C PRO A 153 8.40 -13.36 13.74
N GLU A 154 8.99 -14.54 14.03
CA GLU A 154 10.29 -14.64 14.67
C GLU A 154 11.40 -14.15 13.74
N LYS A 155 11.31 -14.54 12.46
CA LYS A 155 12.24 -14.05 11.44
C LYS A 155 12.17 -12.53 11.29
N ILE A 156 10.96 -11.94 11.26
CA ILE A 156 10.80 -10.48 11.19
C ILE A 156 11.44 -9.81 12.43
N LEU A 157 11.18 -10.32 13.64
CA LEU A 157 11.77 -9.78 14.86
C LEU A 157 13.30 -9.85 14.84
N SER A 158 13.87 -10.91 14.25
CA SER A 158 15.34 -11.04 14.11
C SER A 158 15.98 -10.06 13.13
N LEU A 159 15.19 -9.44 12.24
CA LEU A 159 15.67 -8.42 11.30
C LEU A 159 15.74 -7.02 11.91
N ILE A 160 15.18 -6.83 13.10
CA ILE A 160 15.10 -5.51 13.74
C ILE A 160 16.47 -5.15 14.33
N THR A 161 16.91 -3.95 14.03
CA THR A 161 18.15 -3.34 14.56
C THR A 161 17.85 -1.96 15.13
N ASP A 162 18.84 -1.31 15.74
CA ASP A 162 18.73 0.09 16.21
C ASP A 162 18.47 1.10 15.07
N LYS A 163 18.68 0.69 13.81
CA LYS A 163 18.44 1.50 12.62
C LYS A 163 17.03 1.31 12.05
N THR A 164 16.33 0.27 12.48
CA THR A 164 14.97 -0.02 11.98
C THR A 164 14.01 1.08 12.42
N ARG A 165 13.30 1.69 11.45
CA ARG A 165 12.36 2.79 11.69
C ARG A 165 10.93 2.46 11.28
N LEU A 166 10.75 1.49 10.39
CA LEU A 166 9.43 1.12 9.88
C LEU A 166 9.40 -0.36 9.54
N LEU A 167 8.29 -1.01 9.90
CA LEU A 167 7.91 -2.33 9.42
C LEU A 167 6.62 -2.21 8.61
N ILE A 168 6.65 -2.69 7.37
CA ILE A 168 5.50 -2.69 6.46
C ILE A 168 4.86 -4.08 6.48
N LEU A 169 3.59 -4.14 6.87
CA LEU A 169 2.75 -5.34 6.81
C LEU A 169 1.60 -5.14 5.84
N ILE A 170 1.32 -6.15 5.05
CA ILE A 170 0.21 -6.15 4.08
C ILE A 170 -0.60 -7.41 4.32
N ASN A 171 -1.87 -7.25 4.71
CA ASN A 171 -2.76 -8.38 4.97
C ASN A 171 -4.21 -8.07 4.54
N PRO A 172 -4.79 -8.79 3.57
CA PRO A 172 -4.15 -9.78 2.69
C PRO A 172 -2.99 -9.20 1.88
N ASN A 173 -1.98 -10.04 1.57
CA ASN A 173 -0.78 -9.56 0.87
C ASN A 173 -1.03 -9.26 -0.61
N ASN A 174 -0.41 -8.22 -1.11
CA ASN A 174 -0.30 -7.89 -2.53
C ASN A 174 1.17 -8.13 -2.97
N PRO A 175 1.47 -9.03 -3.95
CA PRO A 175 0.54 -9.59 -4.92
C PRO A 175 0.03 -11.00 -4.62
N THR A 176 0.46 -11.69 -3.54
CA THR A 176 0.24 -13.13 -3.36
C THR A 176 -1.20 -13.49 -2.99
N GLY A 177 -1.98 -12.55 -2.44
CA GLY A 177 -3.31 -12.82 -1.91
C GLY A 177 -3.30 -13.64 -0.60
N SER A 178 -2.14 -13.98 -0.07
CA SER A 178 -2.01 -14.73 1.17
C SER A 178 -2.58 -13.97 2.36
N PHE A 179 -3.14 -14.71 3.29
CA PHE A 179 -3.74 -14.19 4.52
C PHE A 179 -2.92 -14.66 5.72
N VAL A 180 -2.63 -13.75 6.63
CA VAL A 180 -1.88 -14.06 7.85
C VAL A 180 -2.83 -14.18 9.04
N GLU A 181 -2.67 -15.25 9.81
CA GLU A 181 -3.46 -15.48 11.01
C GLU A 181 -3.21 -14.42 12.08
N LYS A 182 -4.28 -14.09 12.80
CA LYS A 182 -4.24 -13.10 13.89
C LYS A 182 -3.19 -13.42 14.95
N SER A 183 -3.00 -14.71 15.29
CA SER A 183 -2.01 -15.18 16.26
C SER A 183 -0.60 -14.75 15.92
N LYS A 184 -0.20 -14.83 14.65
CA LYS A 184 1.12 -14.39 14.17
C LYS A 184 1.28 -12.87 14.26
N ILE A 185 0.20 -12.13 13.94
CA ILE A 185 0.19 -10.66 14.05
C ILE A 185 0.31 -10.24 15.52
N ASP A 186 -0.45 -10.89 16.42
CA ASP A 186 -0.40 -10.61 17.86
C ASP A 186 1.00 -10.90 18.43
N PHE A 187 1.61 -12.04 18.06
CA PHE A 187 2.97 -12.41 18.48
C PHE A 187 3.99 -11.35 18.03
N LEU A 188 3.91 -10.94 16.77
CA LEU A 188 4.79 -9.88 16.24
C LEU A 188 4.59 -8.55 16.99
N ALA A 189 3.34 -8.16 17.22
CA ALA A 189 3.01 -6.93 17.94
C ALA A 189 3.54 -6.92 19.38
N GLU A 190 3.49 -8.06 20.08
CA GLU A 190 4.09 -8.18 21.42
C GLU A 190 5.63 -8.14 21.39
N GLY A 191 6.24 -8.75 20.37
CA GLY A 191 7.70 -8.68 20.18
C GLY A 191 8.21 -7.26 19.93
N LEU A 192 7.43 -6.43 19.23
CA LEU A 192 7.76 -5.04 18.91
C LEU A 192 7.67 -4.08 20.12
N LYS A 193 7.12 -4.50 21.26
CA LYS A 193 7.04 -3.69 22.48
C LYS A 193 8.30 -3.76 23.36
N LYS A 194 9.17 -4.70 23.08
CA LYS A 194 10.43 -4.95 23.82
C LYS A 194 11.59 -4.16 23.24
#